data_11224e0bbd271b259acf4dc43ffd078c
#
_entry.id   11224e0bbd271b259acf4dc43ffd078c
#
_cell.length_a   1.000
_cell.length_b   1.000
_cell.length_c   1.000
_cell.angle_alpha   90.00
_cell.angle_beta   90.00
_cell.angle_gamma   90.00
#
_symmetry.space_group_name_H-M   'P 1'
#
loop_
_entity.id
_entity.type
_entity.pdbx_description
1 polymer ?
#
loop_
_entity_poly.entity_id
_entity_poly.type
_entity_poly.pdbx_seq_one_letter_code
_entity_poly.pdbx_strand_id
1 'polypeptide(L)'
;VIMARGNHDSDTAIALALILKFYYTKEKRVTILDPHGFFHTLQFGKNLIAVHHGDKVKAEKLGAILPKMLPEQWSNTVYRKWIVGHIHHQNSIETSNGCFVEAMGTLSPPDSWHSGAGYGASSVMNQITFHKDGGEAIRHVYQIRATRKAPDLTL
;
A
#
# COMPACT_ATOMS: atom_id res chain seq x y z
N VAL A 1 8.57 5.40 6.71
CA VAL A 1 8.54 4.39 5.64
C VAL A 1 7.83 3.15 6.16
N ILE A 2 6.94 2.60 5.37
CA ILE A 2 6.24 1.34 5.65
C ILE A 2 6.65 0.35 4.55
N MET A 3 7.15 -0.81 4.97
CA MET A 3 7.48 -1.93 4.09
C MET A 3 6.45 -3.05 4.36
N ALA A 4 5.36 -3.05 3.58
CA ALA A 4 4.36 -4.10 3.68
C ALA A 4 4.91 -5.39 3.05
N ARG A 5 5.04 -6.44 3.85
CA ARG A 5 5.56 -7.74 3.38
C ARG A 5 4.55 -8.44 2.49
N GLY A 6 4.98 -8.81 1.29
CA GLY A 6 4.21 -9.64 0.39
C GLY A 6 4.48 -11.14 0.57
N ASN A 7 3.70 -11.96 -0.10
CA ASN A 7 3.87 -13.41 -0.10
C ASN A 7 5.07 -13.88 -0.96
N HIS A 8 5.61 -13.02 -1.82
CA HIS A 8 6.75 -13.32 -2.69
C HIS A 8 8.06 -12.64 -2.25
N ASP A 9 8.00 -11.65 -1.36
CA ASP A 9 9.15 -10.81 -1.00
C ASP A 9 9.33 -10.62 0.52
N SER A 10 8.68 -11.45 1.32
CA SER A 10 8.60 -11.28 2.79
C SER A 10 9.97 -11.04 3.44
N ASP A 11 10.95 -11.88 3.12
CA ASP A 11 12.28 -11.80 3.74
C ASP A 11 13.08 -10.62 3.18
N THR A 12 12.95 -10.36 1.88
CA THR A 12 13.59 -9.21 1.22
C THR A 12 13.04 -7.88 1.75
N ALA A 13 11.73 -7.78 1.97
CA ALA A 13 11.10 -6.60 2.54
C ALA A 13 11.60 -6.32 3.97
N ILE A 14 11.74 -7.37 4.79
CA ILE A 14 12.31 -7.24 6.14
C ILE A 14 13.77 -6.76 6.06
N ALA A 15 14.59 -7.42 5.25
CA ALA A 15 16.00 -7.07 5.09
C ALA A 15 16.18 -5.63 4.63
N LEU A 16 15.40 -5.19 3.63
CA LEU A 16 15.43 -3.83 3.13
C LEU A 16 15.00 -2.81 4.19
N ALA A 17 13.95 -3.10 4.95
CA ALA A 17 13.51 -2.23 6.04
C ALA A 17 14.57 -2.07 7.13
N LEU A 18 15.29 -3.15 7.49
CA LEU A 18 16.39 -3.11 8.44
C LEU A 18 17.59 -2.30 7.90
N ILE A 19 17.93 -2.46 6.61
CA ILE A 19 18.97 -1.66 5.94
C ILE A 19 18.59 -0.18 5.97
N LEU A 20 17.36 0.17 5.62
CA LEU A 20 16.89 1.56 5.66
C LEU A 20 16.89 2.12 7.09
N LYS A 21 16.48 1.32 8.08
CA LYS A 21 16.52 1.71 9.49
C LYS A 21 17.94 2.02 9.95
N PHE A 22 18.90 1.20 9.55
CA PHE A 22 20.31 1.42 9.84
C PHE A 22 20.85 2.65 9.08
N TYR A 23 20.58 2.77 7.80
CA TYR A 23 21.03 3.89 6.97
C TYR A 23 20.53 5.24 7.49
N TYR A 24 19.26 5.32 7.89
CA TYR A 24 18.64 6.54 8.39
C TYR A 24 18.73 6.73 9.91
N THR A 25 19.57 6.00 10.61
CA THR A 25 19.70 6.06 12.09
C THR A 25 19.91 7.49 12.62
N LYS A 26 20.64 8.32 11.88
CA LYS A 26 20.95 9.72 12.25
C LYS A 26 19.96 10.75 11.68
N GLU A 27 19.05 10.34 10.80
CA GLU A 27 18.09 11.25 10.14
C GLU A 27 16.76 11.23 10.89
N LYS A 28 16.56 12.21 11.76
CA LYS A 28 15.36 12.30 12.63
C LYS A 28 14.04 12.51 11.89
N ARG A 29 14.09 12.97 10.62
CA ARG A 29 12.90 13.17 9.79
C ARG A 29 12.39 11.87 9.17
N VAL A 30 13.16 10.79 9.25
CA VAL A 30 12.81 9.50 8.65
C VAL A 30 12.52 8.47 9.73
N THR A 31 11.31 7.95 9.72
CA THR A 31 10.90 6.84 10.58
C THR A 31 10.63 5.61 9.72
N ILE A 32 11.28 4.50 10.03
CA ILE A 32 11.01 3.20 9.39
C ILE A 32 10.20 2.39 10.39
N LEU A 33 8.98 2.01 10.03
CA LEU A 33 8.14 1.18 10.90
C LEU A 33 8.70 -0.25 10.98
N ASP A 34 8.37 -0.95 12.07
CA ASP A 34 8.81 -2.33 12.27
C ASP A 34 8.29 -3.22 11.13
N PRO A 35 9.17 -3.90 10.39
CA PRO A 35 8.77 -4.72 9.24
C PRO A 35 8.21 -6.10 9.63
N HIS A 36 8.30 -6.53 10.90
CA HIS A 36 7.91 -7.88 11.30
C HIS A 36 6.39 -8.08 11.34
N GLY A 37 5.60 -7.02 11.51
CA GLY A 37 4.15 -7.08 11.45
C GLY A 37 3.61 -7.23 10.03
N PHE A 38 2.38 -7.74 9.89
CA PHE A 38 1.63 -7.74 8.62
C PHE A 38 0.74 -6.51 8.49
N PHE A 39 0.39 -5.90 9.61
CA PHE A 39 -0.47 -4.73 9.68
C PHE A 39 0.34 -3.54 10.18
N HIS A 40 0.43 -2.52 9.37
CA HIS A 40 1.10 -1.27 9.72
C HIS A 40 0.06 -0.16 9.80
N THR A 41 0.18 0.72 10.78
CA THR A 41 -0.80 1.78 10.99
C THR A 41 -0.13 3.11 11.26
N LEU A 42 -0.78 4.18 10.82
CA LEU A 42 -0.39 5.56 11.04
C LEU A 42 -1.63 6.38 11.35
N GLN A 43 -1.60 7.10 12.47
CA GLN A 43 -2.60 8.12 12.77
C GLN A 43 -2.04 9.50 12.42
N PHE A 44 -2.82 10.28 11.67
CA PHE A 44 -2.55 11.67 11.37
C PHE A 44 -3.81 12.51 11.57
N GLY A 45 -3.87 13.23 12.68
CA GLY A 45 -5.07 13.98 13.08
C GLY A 45 -6.28 13.05 13.18
N LYS A 46 -7.31 13.32 12.38
CA LYS A 46 -8.54 12.52 12.31
C LYS A 46 -8.45 11.36 11.31
N ASN A 47 -7.28 11.10 10.74
CA ASN A 47 -7.07 10.00 9.80
C ASN A 47 -6.39 8.81 10.50
N LEU A 48 -6.91 7.60 10.28
CA LEU A 48 -6.28 6.33 10.61
C LEU A 48 -6.00 5.57 9.30
N ILE A 49 -4.73 5.53 8.94
CA ILE A 49 -4.27 4.88 7.72
C ILE A 49 -3.62 3.55 8.11
N ALA A 50 -4.05 2.48 7.49
CA ALA A 50 -3.49 1.16 7.69
C ALA A 50 -2.99 0.58 6.37
N VAL A 51 -1.92 -0.21 6.44
CA VAL A 51 -1.30 -0.84 5.28
C VAL A 51 -1.16 -2.33 5.52
N HIS A 52 -1.53 -3.12 4.53
CA HIS A 52 -1.40 -4.57 4.50
C HIS A 52 -1.12 -5.02 3.06
N HIS A 53 -0.38 -6.09 2.85
CA HIS A 53 -0.11 -6.55 1.49
C HIS A 53 -1.39 -6.97 0.74
N GLY A 54 -2.33 -7.63 1.38
CA GLY A 54 -3.61 -8.02 0.76
C GLY A 54 -3.76 -9.54 0.54
N ASP A 55 -2.73 -10.33 0.79
CA ASP A 55 -2.74 -11.79 0.55
C ASP A 55 -3.37 -12.62 1.68
N LYS A 56 -3.33 -12.14 2.93
CA LYS A 56 -3.77 -12.90 4.11
C LYS A 56 -5.25 -12.68 4.48
N VAL A 57 -5.76 -11.49 4.20
CA VAL A 57 -7.10 -11.07 4.63
C VAL A 57 -7.86 -10.46 3.48
N LYS A 58 -9.08 -10.96 3.23
CA LYS A 58 -9.98 -10.38 2.24
C LYS A 58 -10.35 -8.93 2.61
N ALA A 59 -10.50 -8.08 1.61
CA ALA A 59 -10.76 -6.65 1.78
C ALA A 59 -11.98 -6.37 2.67
N GLU A 60 -13.06 -7.14 2.52
CA GLU A 60 -14.30 -6.98 3.28
C GLU A 60 -14.11 -7.20 4.80
N LYS A 61 -13.10 -7.99 5.17
CA LYS A 61 -12.80 -8.30 6.59
C LYS A 61 -11.86 -7.29 7.23
N LEU A 62 -11.10 -6.55 6.44
CA LEU A 62 -10.10 -5.60 6.95
C LEU A 62 -10.74 -4.48 7.78
N GLY A 63 -11.91 -3.98 7.40
CA GLY A 63 -12.61 -2.95 8.17
C GLY A 63 -12.91 -3.32 9.61
N ALA A 64 -13.14 -4.61 9.92
CA ALA A 64 -13.43 -5.07 11.26
C ALA A 64 -12.17 -5.27 12.14
N ILE A 65 -10.98 -5.21 11.54
CA ILE A 65 -9.71 -5.42 12.24
C ILE A 65 -9.30 -4.19 13.04
N LEU A 66 -9.37 -2.99 12.44
CA LEU A 66 -8.89 -1.76 13.07
C LEU A 66 -9.53 -1.46 14.43
N PRO A 67 -10.87 -1.53 14.60
CA PRO A 67 -11.47 -1.24 15.90
C PRO A 67 -11.10 -2.28 16.97
N LYS A 68 -10.73 -3.50 16.57
CA LYS A 68 -10.27 -4.54 17.51
C LYS A 68 -8.82 -4.36 17.90
N MET A 69 -7.98 -3.98 16.95
CA MET A 69 -6.53 -3.81 17.17
C MET A 69 -6.20 -2.48 17.86
N LEU A 70 -6.92 -1.42 17.49
CA LEU A 70 -6.63 -0.04 17.85
C LEU A 70 -7.90 0.69 18.29
N PRO A 71 -8.58 0.25 19.35
CA PRO A 71 -9.87 0.81 19.77
C PRO A 71 -9.78 2.31 20.11
N GLU A 72 -8.70 2.75 20.73
CA GLU A 72 -8.48 4.16 21.06
C GLU A 72 -8.28 5.01 19.81
N GLN A 73 -7.38 4.62 18.91
CA GLN A 73 -7.16 5.35 17.66
C GLN A 73 -8.42 5.33 16.79
N TRP A 74 -9.14 4.22 16.77
CA TRP A 74 -10.42 4.13 16.07
C TRP A 74 -11.42 5.14 16.58
N SER A 75 -11.60 5.27 17.91
CA SER A 75 -12.55 6.23 18.51
C SER A 75 -12.14 7.69 18.26
N ASN A 76 -10.84 7.97 18.19
CA ASN A 76 -10.29 9.31 18.02
C ASN A 76 -10.22 9.78 16.55
N THR A 77 -10.49 8.89 15.59
CA THR A 77 -10.41 9.17 14.15
C THR A 77 -11.76 9.05 13.46
N VAL A 78 -11.89 9.71 12.32
CA VAL A 78 -13.11 9.72 11.49
C VAL A 78 -12.84 9.08 10.13
N TYR A 79 -11.71 9.41 9.53
CA TYR A 79 -11.33 8.95 8.19
C TYR A 79 -10.41 7.75 8.32
N ARG A 80 -10.91 6.56 7.95
CA ARG A 80 -10.21 5.30 8.15
C ARG A 80 -10.01 4.60 6.82
N LYS A 81 -8.76 4.30 6.51
CA LYS A 81 -8.41 3.73 5.22
C LYS A 81 -7.39 2.61 5.36
N TRP A 82 -7.67 1.48 4.73
CA TRP A 82 -6.70 0.46 4.40
C TRP A 82 -6.13 0.72 3.00
N ILE A 83 -4.83 0.64 2.89
CA ILE A 83 -4.10 0.60 1.63
C ILE A 83 -3.56 -0.82 1.49
N VAL A 84 -3.96 -1.52 0.43
CA VAL A 84 -3.54 -2.89 0.15
C VAL A 84 -2.97 -3.02 -1.26
N GLY A 85 -2.19 -4.05 -1.49
CA GLY A 85 -1.61 -4.42 -2.78
C GLY A 85 -2.13 -5.76 -3.29
N HIS A 86 -1.25 -6.65 -3.67
CA HIS A 86 -1.42 -8.06 -4.07
C HIS A 86 -2.20 -8.30 -5.36
N ILE A 87 -3.39 -7.74 -5.51
CA ILE A 87 -4.26 -8.01 -6.68
C ILE A 87 -3.86 -7.25 -7.94
N HIS A 88 -2.86 -6.39 -7.88
CA HIS A 88 -2.23 -5.64 -8.97
C HIS A 88 -3.18 -4.77 -9.80
N HIS A 89 -4.43 -4.61 -9.41
CA HIS A 89 -5.38 -3.69 -10.02
C HIS A 89 -6.03 -2.81 -8.96
N GLN A 90 -6.47 -1.64 -9.38
CA GLN A 90 -7.14 -0.72 -8.48
C GLN A 90 -8.56 -1.19 -8.19
N ASN A 91 -8.90 -1.30 -6.92
CA ASN A 91 -10.23 -1.62 -6.44
C ASN A 91 -10.45 -0.91 -5.09
N SER A 92 -11.65 -0.44 -4.83
CA SER A 92 -11.99 0.15 -3.54
C SER A 92 -13.35 -0.29 -3.08
N ILE A 93 -13.46 -0.59 -1.80
CA ILE A 93 -14.71 -0.90 -1.13
C ILE A 93 -14.84 -0.07 0.13
N GLU A 94 -16.06 0.32 0.47
CA GLU A 94 -16.39 0.85 1.78
C GLU A 94 -17.03 -0.27 2.61
N THR A 95 -16.49 -0.50 3.79
CA THR A 95 -17.00 -1.52 4.71
C THR A 95 -18.15 -0.97 5.55
N SER A 96 -18.99 -1.85 6.09
CA SER A 96 -20.21 -1.47 6.85
C SER A 96 -19.96 -0.57 8.06
N ASN A 97 -18.72 -0.49 8.56
CA ASN A 97 -18.33 0.39 9.65
C ASN A 97 -17.65 1.69 9.19
N GLY A 98 -17.76 2.05 7.92
CA GLY A 98 -17.22 3.28 7.35
C GLY A 98 -15.70 3.30 7.17
N CYS A 99 -15.07 2.13 7.06
CA CYS A 99 -13.66 2.03 6.72
C CYS A 99 -13.49 1.78 5.22
N PHE A 100 -12.69 2.58 4.54
CA PHE A 100 -12.33 2.37 3.13
C PHE A 100 -11.17 1.38 3.01
N VAL A 101 -11.30 0.41 2.14
CA VAL A 101 -10.23 -0.51 1.76
C VAL A 101 -9.94 -0.32 0.29
N GLU A 102 -8.73 0.09 -0.02
CA GLU A 102 -8.31 0.39 -1.38
C GLU A 102 -7.09 -0.43 -1.77
N ALA A 103 -7.26 -1.23 -2.82
CA ALA A 103 -6.16 -1.90 -3.48
C ALA A 103 -5.48 -0.95 -4.45
N MET A 104 -4.16 -0.82 -4.31
CA MET A 104 -3.34 0.01 -5.18
C MET A 104 -2.83 -0.82 -6.36
N GLY A 105 -2.67 -0.16 -7.50
CA GLY A 105 -1.89 -0.71 -8.60
C GLY A 105 -0.42 -0.87 -8.23
N THR A 106 0.33 -1.54 -9.06
CA THR A 106 1.76 -1.81 -8.85
C THR A 106 2.64 -0.97 -9.77
N LEU A 107 3.87 -0.70 -9.34
CA LEU A 107 4.93 -0.16 -10.19
C LEU A 107 5.67 -1.26 -10.97
N SER A 108 5.55 -2.51 -10.52
CA SER A 108 6.21 -3.64 -11.17
C SER A 108 5.70 -3.81 -12.60
N PRO A 109 6.59 -4.03 -13.57
CA PRO A 109 6.16 -4.42 -14.90
C PRO A 109 5.44 -5.77 -14.85
N PRO A 110 4.54 -6.06 -15.81
CA PRO A 110 3.93 -7.37 -15.91
C PRO A 110 5.02 -8.45 -16.03
N ASP A 111 5.03 -9.40 -15.12
CA ASP A 111 5.89 -10.57 -15.25
C ASP A 111 5.31 -11.59 -16.24
N SER A 112 6.07 -12.65 -16.53
CA SER A 112 5.67 -13.68 -17.48
C SER A 112 4.39 -14.43 -17.05
N TRP A 113 4.15 -14.55 -15.75
CA TRP A 113 2.96 -15.21 -15.21
C TRP A 113 1.70 -14.35 -15.44
N HIS A 114 1.78 -13.06 -15.13
CA HIS A 114 0.68 -12.11 -15.36
C HIS A 114 0.38 -11.92 -16.85
N SER A 115 1.42 -11.88 -17.68
CA SER A 115 1.27 -11.78 -19.14
C SER A 115 0.58 -13.03 -19.74
N GLY A 116 0.90 -14.21 -19.21
CA GLY A 116 0.29 -15.47 -19.65
C GLY A 116 -1.19 -15.63 -19.23
N ALA A 117 -1.59 -14.97 -18.15
CA ALA A 117 -2.96 -14.99 -17.63
C ALA A 117 -3.85 -13.88 -18.21
N GLY A 118 -3.34 -13.04 -19.13
CA GLY A 118 -4.10 -11.95 -19.77
C GLY A 118 -4.34 -10.73 -18.87
N TYR A 119 -3.67 -10.63 -17.73
CA TYR A 119 -3.75 -9.48 -16.83
C TYR A 119 -2.88 -8.33 -17.33
N GLY A 120 -3.48 -7.36 -17.99
CA GLY A 120 -2.83 -6.10 -18.40
C GLY A 120 -2.93 -5.03 -17.30
N ALA A 121 -2.23 -5.20 -16.18
CA ALA A 121 -2.20 -4.17 -15.16
C ALA A 121 -1.32 -3.00 -15.63
N SER A 122 -1.86 -1.79 -15.63
CA SER A 122 -1.07 -0.57 -15.85
C SER A 122 -0.17 -0.34 -14.64
N SER A 123 1.12 -0.08 -14.87
CA SER A 123 2.02 0.33 -13.81
C SER A 123 1.63 1.74 -13.34
N VAL A 124 1.30 1.86 -12.06
CA VAL A 124 0.82 3.12 -11.48
C VAL A 124 1.49 3.41 -10.14
N MET A 125 1.70 4.70 -9.91
CA MET A 125 2.09 5.24 -8.60
C MET A 125 1.04 6.23 -8.15
N ASN A 126 0.63 6.13 -6.90
CA ASN A 126 -0.31 7.06 -6.28
C ASN A 126 0.42 7.98 -5.29
N GLN A 127 0.15 9.28 -5.41
CA GLN A 127 0.45 10.25 -4.38
C GLN A 127 -0.86 10.71 -3.75
N ILE A 128 -0.98 10.55 -2.43
CA ILE A 128 -2.20 10.91 -1.69
C ILE A 128 -1.83 11.93 -0.64
N THR A 129 -2.52 13.07 -0.66
CA THR A 129 -2.41 14.11 0.35
C THR A 129 -3.62 14.02 1.28
N PHE A 130 -3.36 13.86 2.57
CA PHE A 130 -4.39 13.86 3.60
C PHE A 130 -4.44 15.20 4.30
N HIS A 131 -5.64 15.77 4.43
CA HIS A 131 -5.88 16.89 5.33
C HIS A 131 -6.00 16.35 6.75
N LYS A 132 -5.41 17.07 7.74
CA LYS A 132 -5.35 16.61 9.12
C LYS A 132 -6.72 16.21 9.70
N ASP A 133 -7.74 17.02 9.39
CA ASP A 133 -9.09 16.85 9.93
C ASP A 133 -10.16 16.59 8.86
N GLY A 134 -9.76 16.37 7.60
CA GLY A 134 -10.64 16.29 6.43
C GLY A 134 -10.49 15.05 5.54
N GLY A 135 -9.67 14.11 5.94
CA GLY A 135 -9.47 12.89 5.13
C GLY A 135 -8.54 13.10 3.92
N GLU A 136 -8.74 12.29 2.89
CA GLU A 136 -8.02 12.41 1.62
C GLU A 136 -8.46 13.70 0.89
N ALA A 137 -7.51 14.60 0.63
CA ALA A 137 -7.79 15.91 0.03
C ALA A 137 -7.40 15.96 -1.45
N ILE A 138 -6.25 15.40 -1.82
CA ILE A 138 -5.73 15.42 -3.19
C ILE A 138 -5.15 14.06 -3.51
N ARG A 139 -5.37 13.62 -4.76
CA ARG A 139 -4.74 12.43 -5.30
C ARG A 139 -4.15 12.71 -6.68
N HIS A 140 -2.90 12.32 -6.86
CA HIS A 140 -2.26 12.24 -8.16
C HIS A 140 -1.99 10.80 -8.51
N VAL A 141 -2.39 10.39 -9.72
CA VAL A 141 -2.16 9.06 -10.25
C VAL A 141 -1.20 9.17 -11.43
N TYR A 142 -0.03 8.57 -11.29
CA TYR A 142 0.98 8.55 -12.33
C TYR A 142 0.97 7.19 -13.01
N GLN A 143 0.57 7.17 -14.28
CA GLN A 143 0.66 5.96 -15.11
C GLN A 143 2.04 5.90 -15.75
N ILE A 144 2.74 4.81 -15.49
CA ILE A 144 4.03 4.55 -16.11
C ILE A 144 3.78 3.74 -17.37
N ARG A 145 3.99 4.36 -18.51
CA ARG A 145 3.98 3.65 -19.81
C ARG A 145 5.32 2.93 -19.96
N ALA A 146 5.28 1.59 -20.05
CA ALA A 146 6.45 0.87 -20.52
C ALA A 146 6.78 1.36 -21.94
N THR A 147 7.88 2.06 -22.10
CA THR A 147 8.45 2.29 -23.41
C THR A 147 8.95 0.95 -23.93
N ARG A 148 8.11 0.21 -24.64
CA ARG A 148 8.60 -0.89 -25.47
C ARG A 148 9.50 -0.24 -26.50
N LYS A 149 10.83 -0.40 -26.37
CA LYS A 149 11.70 -0.34 -27.52
C LYS A 149 11.17 -1.40 -28.49
N ALA A 150 10.68 -0.99 -29.63
CA ALA A 150 10.41 -1.93 -30.70
C ALA A 150 11.68 -2.78 -30.89
N PRO A 151 11.59 -4.10 -31.01
CA PRO A 151 12.77 -4.89 -31.36
C PRO A 151 13.29 -4.31 -32.67
N ASP A 152 14.58 -4.03 -32.70
CA ASP A 152 15.28 -3.57 -33.89
C ASP A 152 15.26 -4.74 -34.87
N LEU A 153 14.26 -4.76 -35.75
CA LEU A 153 14.14 -5.72 -36.84
C LEU A 153 14.99 -5.24 -38.02
N THR A 154 16.27 -5.08 -37.78
CA THR A 154 17.22 -5.04 -38.89
C THR A 154 17.49 -6.48 -39.33
N LEU A 155 16.87 -6.86 -40.47
CA LEU A 155 17.23 -8.03 -41.26
C LEU A 155 18.59 -7.81 -41.90
#